data_4c79f724b67fcd224571e36c10d96372
#
_entry.id   4c79f724b67fcd224571e36c10d96372
#
_cell.length_a   1.000
_cell.length_b   1.000
_cell.length_c   1.000
_cell.angle_alpha   90.00
_cell.angle_beta   90.00
_cell.angle_gamma   90.00
#
_symmetry.space_group_name_H-M   'P 1'
#
loop_
_entity.id
_entity.type
_entity.pdbx_description
1 polymer ?
#
loop_
_entity_poly.entity_id
_entity_poly.type
_entity_poly.pdbx_seq_one_letter_code
_entity_poly.pdbx_strand_id
1 'polypeptide(L)'
;MRRLKDYGLPLSILIGIVGYRPLSTLSPAIPYMLMLMLFFSFLKLTPRDLRIRPVHFLLQLIQILLAVGGYLLVRYSGISESTLLAEGLMICFFCPAASASPVVIGFLGGNVALGTTYVLLTSVGVIGLAPLLLGFFGSSAMDYGATFVQIFYRVLPVITLPLLVAWAVRYGVKPVYRVLTKIPSASFWVWLLCLSLIMANTVHFIAEEPREMIPTMILLGVMGLIACIVQFALGKWLSKRILGESITLGQSLGQKNSTIAIWLAQSYLNPLSSVAMAAYSIWQNLL
;
A
#
# COMPACT_ATOMS: atom_id res chain seq x y z
N MET A 1 -10.67 24.94 0.94
CA MET A 1 -10.54 23.46 0.89
C MET A 1 -9.39 22.94 0.00
N ARG A 2 -9.07 23.54 -1.16
CA ARG A 2 -7.90 23.09 -1.98
C ARG A 2 -6.59 23.17 -1.20
N ARG A 3 -6.24 24.31 -0.61
CA ARG A 3 -4.99 24.49 0.16
C ARG A 3 -4.83 23.53 1.35
N LEU A 4 -5.94 23.17 2.03
CA LEU A 4 -5.87 22.23 3.17
C LEU A 4 -5.54 20.79 2.71
N LYS A 5 -5.90 20.42 1.47
CA LYS A 5 -5.54 19.12 0.90
C LYS A 5 -4.07 19.03 0.51
N ASP A 6 -3.49 20.14 0.08
CA ASP A 6 -2.09 20.21 -0.34
C ASP A 6 -1.14 20.01 0.85
N TYR A 7 -1.54 20.47 2.05
CA TYR A 7 -0.77 20.31 3.29
C TYR A 7 -1.19 19.09 4.12
N GLY A 8 -2.24 18.38 3.75
CA GLY A 8 -2.78 17.26 4.53
C GLY A 8 -1.78 16.14 4.75
N LEU A 9 -1.06 15.72 3.70
CA LEU A 9 -0.05 14.66 3.79
C LEU A 9 1.13 15.07 4.69
N PRO A 10 1.83 16.20 4.50
CA PRO A 10 2.89 16.63 5.40
C PRO A 10 2.42 16.79 6.84
N LEU A 11 1.22 17.34 7.04
CA LEU A 11 0.65 17.56 8.36
C LEU A 11 0.35 16.24 9.09
N SER A 12 -0.23 15.25 8.41
CA SER A 12 -0.50 13.94 9.02
C SER A 12 0.79 13.18 9.38
N ILE A 13 1.83 13.28 8.54
CA ILE A 13 3.15 12.74 8.86
C ILE A 13 3.71 13.44 10.10
N LEU A 14 3.68 14.79 10.14
CA LEU A 14 4.17 15.57 11.28
C LEU A 14 3.41 15.25 12.57
N ILE A 15 2.08 15.15 12.53
CA ILE A 15 1.25 14.74 13.67
C ILE A 15 1.66 13.36 14.17
N GLY A 16 1.89 12.41 13.25
CA GLY A 16 2.35 11.06 13.59
C GLY A 16 3.72 11.08 14.27
N ILE A 17 4.66 11.87 13.74
CA ILE A 17 6.02 11.98 14.29
C ILE A 17 6.00 12.63 15.68
N VAL A 18 5.35 13.78 15.84
CA VAL A 18 5.34 14.54 17.09
C VAL A 18 4.52 13.83 18.17
N GLY A 19 3.37 13.26 17.78
CA GLY A 19 2.44 12.57 18.67
C GLY A 19 2.68 11.06 18.82
N TYR A 20 3.86 10.54 18.46
CA TYR A 20 4.05 9.08 18.34
C TYR A 20 3.73 8.30 19.63
N ARG A 21 4.06 8.81 20.82
CA ARG A 21 3.79 8.12 22.09
C ARG A 21 2.29 7.88 22.34
N PRO A 22 1.42 8.91 22.38
CA PRO A 22 -0.01 8.68 22.59
C PRO A 22 -0.70 8.04 21.38
N LEU A 23 -0.27 8.33 20.14
CA LEU A 23 -0.94 7.80 18.95
C LEU A 23 -0.60 6.33 18.69
N SER A 24 0.59 5.85 19.05
CA SER A 24 0.95 4.44 18.90
C SER A 24 0.08 3.50 19.73
N THR A 25 -0.47 3.97 20.87
CA THR A 25 -1.42 3.18 21.66
C THR A 25 -2.72 2.89 20.90
N LEU A 26 -3.03 3.68 19.88
CA LEU A 26 -4.20 3.49 19.01
C LEU A 26 -3.92 2.57 17.80
N SER A 27 -2.74 1.97 17.73
CA SER A 27 -2.39 1.04 16.63
C SER A 27 -3.40 -0.09 16.39
N PRO A 28 -4.12 -0.66 17.40
CA PRO A 28 -5.17 -1.64 17.16
C PRO A 28 -6.35 -1.11 16.32
N ALA A 29 -6.53 0.21 16.22
CA ALA A 29 -7.58 0.81 15.39
C ALA A 29 -7.22 0.87 13.90
N ILE A 30 -5.94 0.70 13.53
CA ILE A 30 -5.46 0.83 12.14
C ILE A 30 -6.24 -0.07 11.17
N PRO A 31 -6.46 -1.38 11.41
CA PRO A 31 -7.22 -2.22 10.48
C PRO A 31 -8.65 -1.71 10.23
N TYR A 32 -9.33 -1.22 11.25
CA TYR A 32 -10.69 -0.68 11.13
C TYR A 32 -10.71 0.64 10.34
N MET A 33 -9.70 1.48 10.52
CA MET A 33 -9.55 2.70 9.72
C MET A 33 -9.22 2.39 8.25
N LEU A 34 -8.40 1.35 8.00
CA LEU A 34 -8.17 0.84 6.66
C LEU A 34 -9.46 0.35 6.01
N MET A 35 -10.27 -0.44 6.74
CA MET A 35 -11.58 -0.89 6.26
C MET A 35 -12.49 0.30 5.91
N LEU A 36 -12.55 1.31 6.76
CA LEU A 36 -13.35 2.52 6.54
C LEU A 36 -12.85 3.30 5.31
N MET A 37 -11.55 3.47 5.16
CA MET A 37 -10.92 4.11 3.99
C MET A 37 -11.26 3.36 2.70
N LEU A 38 -11.12 2.03 2.71
CA LEU A 38 -11.43 1.19 1.57
C LEU A 38 -12.93 1.19 1.24
N PHE A 39 -13.79 1.17 2.24
CA PHE A 39 -15.23 1.29 2.07
C PHE A 39 -15.62 2.54 1.27
N PHE A 40 -15.15 3.72 1.68
CA PHE A 40 -15.41 4.97 0.93
C PHE A 40 -14.79 4.96 -0.46
N SER A 41 -13.67 4.29 -0.66
CA SER A 41 -13.05 4.14 -1.97
C SER A 41 -13.90 3.22 -2.88
N PHE A 42 -14.34 2.09 -2.37
CA PHE A 42 -15.12 1.10 -3.10
C PHE A 42 -16.58 1.51 -3.37
N LEU A 43 -17.17 2.41 -2.57
CA LEU A 43 -18.48 2.98 -2.86
C LEU A 43 -18.58 3.60 -4.26
N LYS A 44 -17.47 4.12 -4.78
CA LYS A 44 -17.41 4.77 -6.09
C LYS A 44 -17.22 3.78 -7.24
N LEU A 45 -16.83 2.53 -6.94
CA LEU A 45 -16.50 1.51 -7.94
C LEU A 45 -17.71 0.63 -8.25
N THR A 46 -17.90 0.33 -9.55
CA THR A 46 -18.92 -0.63 -10.00
C THR A 46 -18.27 -1.83 -10.65
N PRO A 47 -18.92 -3.02 -10.62
CA PRO A 47 -18.43 -4.18 -11.39
C PRO A 47 -18.31 -3.89 -12.89
N ARG A 48 -19.11 -2.94 -13.42
CA ARG A 48 -19.08 -2.53 -14.84
C ARG A 48 -17.84 -1.71 -15.20
N ASP A 49 -17.20 -1.07 -14.22
CA ASP A 49 -15.97 -0.31 -14.43
C ASP A 49 -14.76 -1.23 -14.59
N LEU A 50 -14.93 -2.51 -14.24
CA LEU A 50 -13.92 -3.54 -14.34
C LEU A 50 -13.79 -4.02 -15.79
N ARG A 51 -12.85 -3.45 -16.52
CA ARG A 51 -12.44 -3.94 -17.86
C ARG A 51 -11.12 -4.68 -17.75
N ILE A 52 -11.19 -5.95 -17.36
CA ILE A 52 -10.01 -6.81 -17.21
C ILE A 52 -9.36 -7.01 -18.59
N ARG A 53 -8.06 -6.74 -18.66
CA ARG A 53 -7.21 -6.92 -19.85
C ARG A 53 -5.96 -7.71 -19.49
N PRO A 54 -5.32 -8.40 -20.44
CA PRO A 54 -4.07 -9.15 -20.17
C PRO A 54 -2.97 -8.30 -19.50
N VAL A 55 -2.91 -7.01 -19.80
CA VAL A 55 -1.92 -6.09 -19.20
C VAL A 55 -2.01 -6.03 -17.69
N HIS A 56 -3.19 -6.22 -17.10
CA HIS A 56 -3.34 -6.21 -15.63
C HIS A 56 -2.64 -7.40 -14.99
N PHE A 57 -2.77 -8.59 -15.60
CA PHE A 57 -2.07 -9.80 -15.15
C PHE A 57 -0.57 -9.69 -15.37
N LEU A 58 -0.14 -9.07 -16.47
CA LEU A 58 1.27 -8.79 -16.73
C LEU A 58 1.86 -7.89 -15.62
N LEU A 59 1.18 -6.79 -15.28
CA LEU A 59 1.63 -5.90 -14.20
C LEU A 59 1.66 -6.63 -12.85
N GLN A 60 0.66 -7.46 -12.55
CA GLN A 60 0.62 -8.24 -11.32
C GLN A 60 1.79 -9.25 -11.27
N LEU A 61 2.07 -9.92 -12.37
CA LEU A 61 3.21 -10.84 -12.48
C LEU A 61 4.53 -10.10 -12.27
N ILE A 62 4.73 -8.96 -12.92
CA ILE A 62 5.92 -8.13 -12.74
C ILE A 62 6.07 -7.71 -11.28
N GLN A 63 4.98 -7.28 -10.64
CA GLN A 63 4.98 -6.91 -9.23
C GLN A 63 5.46 -8.05 -8.32
N ILE A 64 4.97 -9.27 -8.55
CA ILE A 64 5.37 -10.47 -7.81
C ILE A 64 6.84 -10.81 -8.08
N LEU A 65 7.27 -10.78 -9.35
CA LEU A 65 8.66 -11.06 -9.72
C LEU A 65 9.64 -10.05 -9.11
N LEU A 66 9.27 -8.77 -9.08
CA LEU A 66 10.06 -7.74 -8.41
C LEU A 66 10.11 -7.96 -6.89
N ALA A 67 8.99 -8.36 -6.27
CA ALA A 67 8.94 -8.61 -4.84
C ALA A 67 9.81 -9.80 -4.44
N VAL A 68 9.62 -10.94 -5.10
CA VAL A 68 10.39 -12.17 -4.82
C VAL A 68 11.85 -12.00 -5.25
N GLY A 69 12.09 -11.50 -6.46
CA GLY A 69 13.45 -11.28 -6.98
C GLY A 69 14.23 -10.28 -6.14
N GLY A 70 13.60 -9.17 -5.75
CA GLY A 70 14.20 -8.17 -4.87
C GLY A 70 14.53 -8.73 -3.49
N TYR A 71 13.61 -9.51 -2.91
CA TYR A 71 13.86 -10.20 -1.64
C TYR A 71 15.08 -11.13 -1.74
N LEU A 72 15.10 -12.03 -2.72
CA LEU A 72 16.21 -12.99 -2.89
C LEU A 72 17.54 -12.29 -3.17
N LEU A 73 17.54 -11.26 -4.02
CA LEU A 73 18.73 -10.48 -4.33
C LEU A 73 19.36 -9.90 -3.07
N VAL A 74 18.56 -9.25 -2.22
CA VAL A 74 19.06 -8.63 -0.99
C VAL A 74 19.39 -9.68 0.06
N ARG A 75 18.54 -10.70 0.22
CA ARG A 75 18.75 -11.76 1.23
C ARG A 75 20.07 -12.49 1.05
N TYR A 76 20.48 -12.73 -0.19
CA TYR A 76 21.71 -13.44 -0.53
C TYR A 76 22.87 -12.53 -0.93
N SER A 77 22.76 -11.21 -0.73
CA SER A 77 23.81 -10.25 -1.07
C SER A 77 25.01 -10.25 -0.11
N GLY A 78 24.90 -10.92 1.04
CA GLY A 78 25.93 -10.90 2.10
C GLY A 78 25.98 -9.61 2.92
N ILE A 79 25.03 -8.67 2.71
CA ILE A 79 24.92 -7.44 3.51
C ILE A 79 24.44 -7.80 4.93
N SER A 80 24.97 -7.10 5.94
CA SER A 80 24.45 -7.17 7.31
C SER A 80 22.96 -6.81 7.32
N GLU A 81 22.19 -7.42 8.20
CA GLU A 81 20.74 -7.24 8.30
C GLU A 81 19.97 -7.55 6.99
N SER A 82 20.52 -8.46 6.17
CA SER A 82 19.98 -8.78 4.84
C SER A 82 18.51 -9.21 4.85
N THR A 83 18.05 -9.90 5.91
CA THR A 83 16.64 -10.33 6.05
C THR A 83 15.72 -9.12 6.20
N LEU A 84 16.05 -8.22 7.13
CA LEU A 84 15.26 -6.99 7.36
C LEU A 84 15.20 -6.12 6.11
N LEU A 85 16.33 -5.93 5.43
CA LEU A 85 16.42 -5.17 4.20
C LEU A 85 15.63 -5.82 3.05
N ALA A 86 15.70 -7.15 2.94
CA ALA A 86 14.95 -7.92 1.96
C ALA A 86 13.43 -7.80 2.17
N GLU A 87 12.97 -7.91 3.43
CA GLU A 87 11.56 -7.70 3.80
C GLU A 87 11.08 -6.29 3.42
N GLY A 88 11.89 -5.26 3.74
CA GLY A 88 11.58 -3.87 3.40
C GLY A 88 11.47 -3.63 1.90
N LEU A 89 12.36 -4.20 1.10
CA LEU A 89 12.30 -4.11 -0.36
C LEU A 89 11.11 -4.89 -0.93
N MET A 90 10.88 -6.11 -0.43
CA MET A 90 9.78 -6.96 -0.85
C MET A 90 8.43 -6.27 -0.65
N ILE A 91 8.17 -5.69 0.52
CA ILE A 91 6.90 -5.05 0.80
C ILE A 91 6.67 -3.81 -0.08
N CYS A 92 7.71 -3.06 -0.45
CA CYS A 92 7.63 -1.95 -1.38
C CYS A 92 7.17 -2.39 -2.77
N PHE A 93 7.61 -3.53 -3.24
CA PHE A 93 7.18 -4.09 -4.52
C PHE A 93 5.81 -4.76 -4.43
N PHE A 94 5.56 -5.54 -3.39
CA PHE A 94 4.40 -6.42 -3.28
C PHE A 94 3.09 -5.70 -2.99
N CYS A 95 3.10 -4.57 -2.29
CA CYS A 95 1.86 -3.94 -1.84
C CYS A 95 0.93 -3.53 -3.00
N PRO A 96 -0.40 -3.47 -2.77
CA PRO A 96 -1.35 -3.15 -3.82
C PRO A 96 -1.19 -1.71 -4.31
N ALA A 97 -1.72 -1.44 -5.50
CA ALA A 97 -1.77 -0.08 -6.03
C ALA A 97 -2.66 0.84 -5.17
N ALA A 98 -2.28 2.12 -5.10
CA ALA A 98 -3.03 3.11 -4.34
C ALA A 98 -4.42 3.34 -4.91
N SER A 99 -5.44 3.46 -4.04
CA SER A 99 -6.79 3.84 -4.45
C SER A 99 -6.86 5.25 -5.07
N ALA A 100 -5.88 6.09 -4.82
CA ALA A 100 -5.74 7.41 -5.43
C ALA A 100 -5.15 7.37 -6.85
N SER A 101 -4.48 6.29 -7.26
CA SER A 101 -3.81 6.15 -8.56
C SER A 101 -4.72 6.49 -9.75
N PRO A 102 -5.99 6.02 -9.84
CA PRO A 102 -6.88 6.39 -10.94
C PRO A 102 -7.17 7.89 -11.03
N VAL A 103 -7.20 8.58 -9.90
CA VAL A 103 -7.41 10.03 -9.85
C VAL A 103 -6.20 10.75 -10.43
N VAL A 104 -4.99 10.33 -10.05
CA VAL A 104 -3.73 10.87 -10.58
C VAL A 104 -3.61 10.59 -12.08
N ILE A 105 -3.93 9.36 -12.52
CA ILE A 105 -3.97 9.00 -13.95
C ILE A 105 -4.91 9.93 -14.72
N GLY A 106 -6.09 10.23 -14.18
CA GLY A 106 -7.05 11.14 -14.79
C GLY A 106 -6.53 12.57 -14.90
N PHE A 107 -5.87 13.09 -13.86
CA PHE A 107 -5.26 14.41 -13.89
C PHE A 107 -4.14 14.55 -14.92
N LEU A 108 -3.40 13.48 -15.14
CA LEU A 108 -2.31 13.44 -16.10
C LEU A 108 -2.77 13.08 -17.53
N GLY A 109 -4.05 12.79 -17.75
CA GLY A 109 -4.62 12.47 -19.06
C GLY A 109 -4.48 11.01 -19.50
N GLY A 110 -4.21 10.07 -18.58
CA GLY A 110 -4.13 8.65 -18.85
C GLY A 110 -5.50 7.92 -18.80
N ASN A 111 -5.48 6.61 -18.97
CA ASN A 111 -6.67 5.76 -19.00
C ASN A 111 -7.14 5.38 -17.58
N VAL A 112 -8.08 6.16 -17.03
CA VAL A 112 -8.64 5.98 -15.67
C VAL A 112 -9.27 4.61 -15.48
N ALA A 113 -10.01 4.10 -16.48
CA ALA A 113 -10.70 2.80 -16.37
C ALA A 113 -9.70 1.64 -16.21
N LEU A 114 -8.59 1.69 -16.94
CA LEU A 114 -7.52 0.70 -16.82
C LEU A 114 -6.84 0.78 -15.45
N GLY A 115 -6.50 2.00 -14.98
CA GLY A 115 -5.92 2.19 -13.66
C GLY A 115 -6.85 1.73 -12.53
N THR A 116 -8.15 2.02 -12.62
CA THR A 116 -9.15 1.58 -11.64
C THR A 116 -9.24 0.05 -11.57
N THR A 117 -9.30 -0.60 -12.74
CA THR A 117 -9.31 -2.07 -12.81
C THR A 117 -8.06 -2.67 -12.18
N TYR A 118 -6.89 -2.07 -12.43
CA TYR A 118 -5.63 -2.53 -11.84
C TYR A 118 -5.63 -2.41 -10.32
N VAL A 119 -6.07 -1.29 -9.75
CA VAL A 119 -6.18 -1.11 -8.29
C VAL A 119 -7.00 -2.22 -7.65
N LEU A 120 -8.14 -2.58 -8.23
CA LEU A 120 -8.99 -3.64 -7.70
C LEU A 120 -8.34 -5.01 -7.83
N LEU A 121 -7.78 -5.32 -9.00
CA LEU A 121 -7.12 -6.61 -9.22
C LEU A 121 -5.90 -6.79 -8.33
N THR A 122 -5.06 -5.75 -8.14
CA THR A 122 -3.91 -5.86 -7.25
C THR A 122 -4.33 -5.98 -5.80
N SER A 123 -5.42 -5.32 -5.39
CA SER A 123 -5.94 -5.47 -4.03
C SER A 123 -6.39 -6.90 -3.76
N VAL A 124 -7.15 -7.50 -4.67
CA VAL A 124 -7.56 -8.92 -4.58
C VAL A 124 -6.35 -9.85 -4.68
N GLY A 125 -5.43 -9.59 -5.62
CA GLY A 125 -4.22 -10.38 -5.82
C GLY A 125 -3.31 -10.39 -4.59
N VAL A 126 -3.12 -9.23 -3.95
CA VAL A 126 -2.32 -9.14 -2.72
C VAL A 126 -2.99 -9.89 -1.58
N ILE A 127 -4.32 -9.84 -1.43
CA ILE A 127 -5.02 -10.62 -0.41
C ILE A 127 -4.72 -12.12 -0.56
N GLY A 128 -4.86 -12.63 -1.79
CA GLY A 128 -4.66 -14.06 -2.06
C GLY A 128 -3.19 -14.50 -1.90
N LEU A 129 -2.24 -13.62 -2.22
CA LEU A 129 -0.81 -13.92 -2.24
C LEU A 129 -0.07 -13.51 -0.96
N ALA A 130 -0.61 -12.55 -0.18
CA ALA A 130 0.04 -12.10 1.05
C ALA A 130 0.32 -13.25 2.04
N PRO A 131 -0.62 -14.17 2.31
CA PRO A 131 -0.34 -15.29 3.20
C PRO A 131 0.81 -16.17 2.72
N LEU A 132 0.91 -16.38 1.41
CA LEU A 132 2.00 -17.16 0.81
C LEU A 132 3.34 -16.43 0.94
N LEU A 133 3.42 -15.19 0.46
CA LEU A 133 4.69 -14.46 0.43
C LEU A 133 5.17 -14.09 1.83
N LEU A 134 4.28 -13.58 2.69
CA LEU A 134 4.65 -13.19 4.05
C LEU A 134 4.91 -14.41 4.94
N GLY A 135 4.23 -15.53 4.70
CA GLY A 135 4.49 -16.79 5.40
C GLY A 135 5.82 -17.44 5.00
N PHE A 136 6.21 -17.35 3.69
CA PHE A 136 7.47 -17.91 3.21
C PHE A 136 8.69 -17.04 3.54
N PHE A 137 8.53 -15.72 3.44
CA PHE A 137 9.65 -14.77 3.49
C PHE A 137 9.69 -13.97 4.79
N GLY A 138 8.62 -13.98 5.59
CA GLY A 138 8.61 -13.33 6.90
C GLY A 138 9.48 -14.06 7.93
N SER A 139 10.05 -13.30 8.84
CA SER A 139 10.97 -13.78 9.88
C SER A 139 10.31 -14.51 11.04
N SER A 140 9.00 -14.75 11.01
CA SER A 140 8.30 -15.46 12.08
C SER A 140 8.66 -16.96 12.11
N ALA A 141 9.18 -17.43 13.24
CA ALA A 141 9.52 -18.84 13.50
C ALA A 141 8.30 -19.79 13.64
N MET A 142 7.13 -19.38 13.12
CA MET A 142 5.89 -20.16 13.18
C MET A 142 5.80 -21.18 12.04
N ASP A 143 5.04 -22.24 12.27
CA ASP A 143 4.69 -23.19 11.22
C ASP A 143 4.01 -22.47 10.03
N TYR A 144 4.50 -22.73 8.82
CA TYR A 144 4.03 -22.08 7.59
C TYR A 144 2.50 -22.19 7.40
N GLY A 145 1.92 -23.37 7.72
CA GLY A 145 0.48 -23.59 7.59
C GLY A 145 -0.32 -22.73 8.55
N ALA A 146 0.10 -22.66 9.82
CA ALA A 146 -0.54 -21.83 10.84
C ALA A 146 -0.41 -20.34 10.49
N THR A 147 0.76 -19.90 10.05
CA THR A 147 1.01 -18.52 9.62
C THR A 147 0.16 -18.15 8.40
N PHE A 148 0.07 -19.02 7.39
CA PHE A 148 -0.79 -18.82 6.23
C PHE A 148 -2.24 -18.61 6.64
N VAL A 149 -2.77 -19.51 7.47
CA VAL A 149 -4.17 -19.44 7.93
C VAL A 149 -4.41 -18.17 8.72
N GLN A 150 -3.52 -17.80 9.62
CA GLN A 150 -3.64 -16.60 10.43
C GLN A 150 -3.65 -15.33 9.58
N ILE A 151 -2.71 -15.19 8.63
CA ILE A 151 -2.62 -14.04 7.73
C ILE A 151 -3.87 -13.97 6.84
N PHE A 152 -4.28 -15.10 6.28
CA PHE A 152 -5.47 -15.19 5.43
C PHE A 152 -6.71 -14.67 6.14
N TYR A 153 -7.01 -15.19 7.35
CA TYR A 153 -8.18 -14.77 8.12
C TYR A 153 -8.10 -13.31 8.63
N ARG A 154 -6.93 -12.76 8.81
CA ARG A 154 -6.77 -11.35 9.23
C ARG A 154 -6.77 -10.37 8.07
N VAL A 155 -6.09 -10.68 6.97
CA VAL A 155 -5.95 -9.76 5.81
C VAL A 155 -7.18 -9.78 4.92
N LEU A 156 -7.74 -10.97 4.66
CA LEU A 156 -8.90 -11.11 3.78
C LEU A 156 -10.07 -10.20 4.17
N PRO A 157 -10.53 -10.17 5.44
CA PRO A 157 -11.65 -9.31 5.83
C PRO A 157 -11.36 -7.82 5.69
N VAL A 158 -10.12 -7.38 5.91
CA VAL A 158 -9.75 -5.95 5.83
C VAL A 158 -10.06 -5.35 4.45
N ILE A 159 -10.00 -6.16 3.41
CA ILE A 159 -10.25 -5.69 2.03
C ILE A 159 -11.59 -6.19 1.49
N THR A 160 -11.96 -7.46 1.74
CA THR A 160 -13.20 -8.02 1.19
C THR A 160 -14.44 -7.48 1.88
N LEU A 161 -14.43 -7.32 3.19
CA LEU A 161 -15.59 -6.83 3.93
C LEU A 161 -15.99 -5.40 3.50
N PRO A 162 -15.07 -4.41 3.40
CA PRO A 162 -15.41 -3.09 2.88
C PRO A 162 -15.97 -3.11 1.45
N LEU A 163 -15.47 -3.99 0.59
CA LEU A 163 -15.96 -4.14 -0.78
C LEU A 163 -17.40 -4.64 -0.81
N LEU A 164 -17.68 -5.71 -0.06
CA LEU A 164 -19.02 -6.32 0.01
C LEU A 164 -20.02 -5.34 0.62
N VAL A 165 -19.65 -4.67 1.72
CA VAL A 165 -20.51 -3.67 2.38
C VAL A 165 -20.74 -2.46 1.46
N ALA A 166 -19.73 -1.98 0.74
CA ALA A 166 -19.87 -0.88 -0.21
C ALA A 166 -20.86 -1.23 -1.33
N TRP A 167 -20.80 -2.44 -1.86
CA TRP A 167 -21.73 -2.90 -2.89
C TRP A 167 -23.13 -3.16 -2.31
N ALA A 168 -23.25 -3.74 -1.12
CA ALA A 168 -24.53 -3.91 -0.43
C ALA A 168 -25.23 -2.57 -0.21
N VAL A 169 -24.50 -1.54 0.27
CA VAL A 169 -25.03 -0.18 0.43
C VAL A 169 -25.41 0.43 -0.90
N ARG A 170 -24.57 0.30 -1.92
CA ARG A 170 -24.81 0.88 -3.24
C ARG A 170 -26.06 0.33 -3.92
N TYR A 171 -26.25 -0.98 -3.90
CA TYR A 171 -27.33 -1.67 -4.61
C TYR A 171 -28.56 -1.90 -3.74
N GLY A 172 -28.40 -2.11 -2.43
CA GLY A 172 -29.48 -2.42 -1.51
C GLY A 172 -30.10 -1.20 -0.84
N VAL A 173 -29.28 -0.22 -0.42
CA VAL A 173 -29.75 0.91 0.41
C VAL A 173 -29.45 2.25 -0.27
N LYS A 174 -30.14 2.53 -1.37
CA LYS A 174 -29.97 3.74 -2.19
C LYS A 174 -29.99 5.07 -1.42
N PRO A 175 -30.84 5.30 -0.39
CA PRO A 175 -30.81 6.53 0.39
C PRO A 175 -29.48 6.74 1.10
N VAL A 176 -28.97 5.71 1.78
CA VAL A 176 -27.68 5.73 2.48
C VAL A 176 -26.52 5.97 1.50
N TYR A 177 -26.53 5.28 0.37
CA TYR A 177 -25.53 5.48 -0.69
C TYR A 177 -25.47 6.94 -1.15
N ARG A 178 -26.64 7.58 -1.39
CA ARG A 178 -26.71 8.99 -1.81
C ARG A 178 -26.14 9.96 -0.77
N VAL A 179 -26.35 9.68 0.51
CA VAL A 179 -25.78 10.50 1.60
C VAL A 179 -24.26 10.32 1.67
N LEU A 180 -23.78 9.08 1.70
CA LEU A 180 -22.37 8.78 1.84
C LEU A 180 -21.52 9.28 0.66
N THR A 181 -22.06 9.22 -0.56
CA THR A 181 -21.37 9.73 -1.75
C THR A 181 -21.31 11.25 -1.83
N LYS A 182 -22.17 11.95 -1.09
CA LYS A 182 -22.14 13.43 -0.97
C LYS A 182 -21.04 13.92 -0.01
N ILE A 183 -20.48 13.06 0.85
CA ILE A 183 -19.39 13.44 1.74
C ILE A 183 -18.12 13.62 0.89
N PRO A 184 -17.68 14.86 0.64
CA PRO A 184 -16.56 15.09 -0.25
C PRO A 184 -15.27 14.60 0.41
N SER A 185 -14.55 13.75 -0.30
CA SER A 185 -13.23 13.31 0.11
C SER A 185 -13.18 12.54 1.45
N ALA A 186 -14.26 11.83 1.84
CA ALA A 186 -14.28 11.05 3.08
C ALA A 186 -13.10 10.07 3.16
N SER A 187 -12.87 9.31 2.07
CA SER A 187 -11.71 8.40 1.97
C SER A 187 -10.37 9.12 2.21
N PHE A 188 -10.23 10.36 1.73
CA PHE A 188 -9.02 11.16 1.92
C PHE A 188 -8.79 11.55 3.38
N TRP A 189 -9.83 11.98 4.09
CA TRP A 189 -9.69 12.37 5.50
C TRP A 189 -9.41 11.17 6.39
N VAL A 190 -10.10 10.05 6.15
CA VAL A 190 -9.82 8.79 6.85
C VAL A 190 -8.39 8.32 6.57
N TRP A 191 -7.91 8.46 5.33
CA TRP A 191 -6.54 8.15 4.95
C TRP A 191 -5.53 9.00 5.71
N LEU A 192 -5.73 10.31 5.84
CA LEU A 192 -4.83 11.18 6.60
C LEU A 192 -4.74 10.78 8.09
N LEU A 193 -5.88 10.47 8.71
CA LEU A 193 -5.92 9.99 10.10
C LEU A 193 -5.20 8.65 10.23
N CYS A 194 -5.48 7.71 9.35
CA CYS A 194 -4.83 6.41 9.33
C CYS A 194 -3.32 6.55 9.12
N LEU A 195 -2.89 7.43 8.22
CA LEU A 195 -1.48 7.71 7.98
C LEU A 195 -0.80 8.29 9.22
N SER A 196 -1.46 9.20 9.97
CA SER A 196 -0.92 9.72 11.23
C SER A 196 -0.68 8.61 12.26
N LEU A 197 -1.61 7.66 12.42
CA LEU A 197 -1.44 6.53 13.34
C LEU A 197 -0.33 5.59 12.88
N ILE A 198 -0.26 5.30 11.59
CA ILE A 198 0.77 4.45 11.01
C ILE A 198 2.16 5.08 11.16
N MET A 199 2.29 6.39 10.89
CA MET A 199 3.54 7.10 11.09
C MET A 199 3.95 7.13 12.57
N ALA A 200 2.98 7.33 13.47
CA ALA A 200 3.24 7.27 14.90
C ALA A 200 3.75 5.89 15.34
N ASN A 201 3.15 4.83 14.84
CA ASN A 201 3.58 3.46 15.14
C ASN A 201 4.97 3.17 14.54
N THR A 202 5.26 3.64 13.32
CA THR A 202 6.60 3.52 12.72
C THR A 202 7.66 4.24 13.54
N VAL A 203 7.38 5.48 13.97
CA VAL A 203 8.31 6.26 14.81
C VAL A 203 8.50 5.62 16.18
N HIS A 204 7.46 5.01 16.74
CA HIS A 204 7.54 4.26 17.99
C HIS A 204 8.55 3.10 17.87
N PHE A 205 8.43 2.27 16.84
CA PHE A 205 9.40 1.20 16.59
C PHE A 205 10.82 1.74 16.38
N ILE A 206 10.99 2.80 15.59
CA ILE A 206 12.29 3.44 15.39
C ILE A 206 12.90 3.94 16.70
N ALA A 207 12.07 4.53 17.57
CA ALA A 207 12.53 5.12 18.83
C ALA A 207 12.93 4.10 19.90
N GLU A 208 12.43 2.87 19.78
CA GLU A 208 12.77 1.75 20.67
C GLU A 208 14.04 0.99 20.22
N GLU A 209 14.46 1.21 18.97
CA GLU A 209 15.64 0.54 18.45
C GLU A 209 16.96 1.20 18.88
N PRO A 210 18.03 0.40 19.07
CA PRO A 210 19.36 0.89 19.35
C PRO A 210 19.87 1.84 18.26
N ARG A 211 20.66 2.84 18.64
CA ARG A 211 21.26 3.81 17.69
C ARG A 211 22.11 3.14 16.61
N GLU A 212 22.63 1.96 16.87
CA GLU A 212 23.38 1.12 15.92
C GLU A 212 22.56 0.74 14.68
N MET A 213 21.22 0.72 14.80
CA MET A 213 20.30 0.42 13.69
C MET A 213 20.04 1.61 12.75
N ILE A 214 20.49 2.83 13.09
CA ILE A 214 20.29 4.03 12.25
C ILE A 214 20.80 3.82 10.81
N PRO A 215 22.01 3.27 10.57
CA PRO A 215 22.48 3.03 9.19
C PRO A 215 21.55 2.10 8.40
N THR A 216 21.03 1.05 9.06
CA THR A 216 20.08 0.11 8.45
C THR A 216 18.75 0.78 8.11
N MET A 217 18.24 1.68 8.96
CA MET A 217 17.04 2.47 8.67
C MET A 217 17.23 3.42 7.49
N ILE A 218 18.40 4.07 7.40
CA ILE A 218 18.75 4.91 6.25
C ILE A 218 18.78 4.05 4.98
N LEU A 219 19.39 2.88 5.04
CA LEU A 219 19.45 1.95 3.91
C LEU A 219 18.05 1.47 3.48
N LEU A 220 17.15 1.18 4.43
CA LEU A 220 15.73 0.90 4.16
C LEU A 220 15.07 2.07 3.42
N GLY A 221 15.33 3.30 3.84
CA GLY A 221 14.83 4.50 3.17
C GLY A 221 15.32 4.62 1.72
N VAL A 222 16.59 4.32 1.48
CA VAL A 222 17.19 4.29 0.13
C VAL A 222 16.59 3.15 -0.70
N MET A 223 16.38 1.98 -0.12
CA MET A 223 15.70 0.86 -0.81
C MET A 223 14.27 1.23 -1.20
N GLY A 224 13.54 1.96 -0.36
CA GLY A 224 12.24 2.51 -0.71
C GLY A 224 12.29 3.45 -1.92
N LEU A 225 13.32 4.30 -2.02
CA LEU A 225 13.55 5.15 -3.19
C LEU A 225 13.84 4.33 -4.44
N ILE A 226 14.75 3.36 -4.36
CA ILE A 226 15.11 2.48 -5.48
C ILE A 226 13.87 1.74 -5.97
N ALA A 227 13.09 1.14 -5.07
CA ALA A 227 11.86 0.45 -5.42
C ALA A 227 10.85 1.37 -6.12
N CYS A 228 10.74 2.62 -5.66
CA CYS A 228 9.86 3.62 -6.25
C CYS A 228 10.31 3.96 -7.68
N ILE A 229 11.58 4.28 -7.88
CA ILE A 229 12.15 4.58 -9.21
C ILE A 229 11.96 3.41 -10.16
N VAL A 230 12.28 2.19 -9.74
CA VAL A 230 12.17 0.98 -10.57
C VAL A 230 10.72 0.78 -11.03
N GLN A 231 9.75 0.89 -10.14
CA GLN A 231 8.34 0.68 -10.47
C GLN A 231 7.79 1.75 -11.40
N PHE A 232 8.08 3.03 -11.14
CA PHE A 232 7.67 4.11 -12.03
C PHE A 232 8.34 4.01 -13.40
N ALA A 233 9.66 3.78 -13.46
CA ALA A 233 10.40 3.66 -14.71
C ALA A 233 9.90 2.48 -15.55
N LEU A 234 9.75 1.30 -14.94
CA LEU A 234 9.24 0.10 -15.60
C LEU A 234 7.80 0.27 -16.06
N GLY A 235 6.95 0.84 -15.21
CA GLY A 235 5.56 1.12 -15.53
C GLY A 235 5.43 2.13 -16.69
N LYS A 236 6.20 3.23 -16.66
CA LYS A 236 6.24 4.22 -17.76
C LYS A 236 6.74 3.60 -19.06
N TRP A 237 7.78 2.77 -19.00
CA TRP A 237 8.32 2.07 -20.18
C TRP A 237 7.28 1.11 -20.79
N LEU A 238 6.63 0.27 -19.96
CA LEU A 238 5.57 -0.63 -20.40
C LEU A 238 4.38 0.12 -20.98
N SER A 239 3.96 1.21 -20.33
CA SER A 239 2.86 2.04 -20.80
C SER A 239 3.13 2.60 -22.19
N LYS A 240 4.34 3.11 -22.41
CA LYS A 240 4.76 3.62 -23.72
C LYS A 240 4.76 2.52 -24.81
N ARG A 241 5.18 1.30 -24.46
CA ARG A 241 5.23 0.16 -25.38
C ARG A 241 3.84 -0.41 -25.72
N ILE A 242 2.93 -0.46 -24.74
CA ILE A 242 1.64 -1.17 -24.88
C ILE A 242 0.51 -0.19 -25.20
N LEU A 243 0.52 1.01 -24.65
CA LEU A 243 -0.57 1.99 -24.75
C LEU A 243 -0.21 3.21 -25.58
N GLY A 244 1.06 3.39 -25.97
CA GLY A 244 1.54 4.58 -26.71
C GLY A 244 1.70 5.83 -25.83
N GLU A 245 1.47 5.74 -24.52
CA GLU A 245 1.62 6.83 -23.55
C GLU A 245 2.32 6.34 -22.29
N SER A 246 2.90 7.19 -21.45
CA SER A 246 3.74 6.79 -20.32
C SER A 246 3.05 6.87 -18.96
N ILE A 247 1.79 7.30 -18.89
CA ILE A 247 1.12 7.70 -17.65
C ILE A 247 0.43 6.51 -16.97
N THR A 248 -0.44 5.80 -17.71
CA THR A 248 -1.39 4.85 -17.12
C THR A 248 -0.71 3.73 -16.34
N LEU A 249 0.18 2.97 -16.99
CA LEU A 249 0.85 1.86 -16.31
C LEU A 249 1.96 2.36 -15.38
N GLY A 250 2.55 3.54 -15.67
CA GLY A 250 3.50 4.21 -14.79
C GLY A 250 2.90 4.50 -13.43
N GLN A 251 1.76 5.16 -13.41
CA GLN A 251 1.04 5.48 -12.20
C GLN A 251 0.40 4.23 -11.55
N SER A 252 -0.08 3.28 -12.34
CA SER A 252 -0.65 2.04 -11.83
C SER A 252 0.37 1.20 -11.06
N LEU A 253 1.59 1.05 -11.57
CA LEU A 253 2.63 0.25 -10.93
C LEU A 253 3.37 1.03 -9.83
N GLY A 254 3.60 2.33 -10.03
CA GLY A 254 4.40 3.18 -9.13
C GLY A 254 3.63 3.71 -7.92
N GLN A 255 2.33 4.00 -8.05
CA GLN A 255 1.52 4.48 -6.94
C GLN A 255 1.06 3.31 -6.06
N LYS A 256 1.60 3.22 -4.85
CA LYS A 256 1.35 2.13 -3.91
C LYS A 256 0.47 2.54 -2.72
N ASN A 257 -0.32 1.61 -2.23
CA ASN A 257 -1.07 1.79 -0.99
C ASN A 257 -0.15 1.58 0.21
N SER A 258 0.61 2.63 0.54
CA SER A 258 1.59 2.60 1.62
C SER A 258 0.97 2.26 2.97
N THR A 259 -0.27 2.65 3.21
CA THR A 259 -0.97 2.39 4.47
C THR A 259 -1.16 0.89 4.72
N ILE A 260 -1.64 0.16 3.71
CA ILE A 260 -1.79 -1.30 3.79
C ILE A 260 -0.41 -1.96 3.90
N ALA A 261 0.56 -1.49 3.12
CA ALA A 261 1.90 -2.08 3.11
C ALA A 261 2.62 -1.94 4.46
N ILE A 262 2.57 -0.75 5.07
CA ILE A 262 3.18 -0.51 6.39
C ILE A 262 2.48 -1.37 7.44
N TRP A 263 1.15 -1.45 7.42
CA TRP A 263 0.41 -2.31 8.33
C TRP A 263 0.77 -3.80 8.16
N LEU A 264 0.88 -4.30 6.92
CA LEU A 264 1.32 -5.68 6.66
C LEU A 264 2.74 -5.94 7.17
N ALA A 265 3.67 -5.00 6.93
CA ALA A 265 5.04 -5.11 7.41
C ALA A 265 5.10 -5.16 8.94
N GLN A 266 4.40 -4.26 9.62
CA GLN A 266 4.36 -4.20 11.08
C GLN A 266 3.65 -5.40 11.72
N SER A 267 2.73 -6.04 11.01
CA SER A 267 1.94 -7.16 11.54
C SER A 267 2.57 -8.53 11.28
N TYR A 268 3.34 -8.70 10.20
CA TYR A 268 3.75 -10.02 9.72
C TYR A 268 5.23 -10.14 9.33
N LEU A 269 5.95 -9.02 9.27
CA LEU A 269 7.38 -8.96 9.03
C LEU A 269 8.09 -8.33 10.24
N ASN A 270 9.38 -8.08 10.13
CA ASN A 270 10.04 -7.23 11.10
C ASN A 270 9.44 -5.80 11.01
N PRO A 271 8.91 -5.23 12.11
CA PRO A 271 8.28 -3.90 12.08
C PRO A 271 9.13 -2.79 11.47
N LEU A 272 10.46 -2.85 11.64
CA LEU A 272 11.39 -1.89 11.03
C LEU A 272 11.42 -1.95 9.50
N SER A 273 11.07 -3.08 8.89
CA SER A 273 10.96 -3.18 7.43
C SER A 273 9.95 -2.18 6.85
N SER A 274 8.98 -1.74 7.68
CA SER A 274 7.99 -0.72 7.32
C SER A 274 8.61 0.65 7.02
N VAL A 275 9.83 0.94 7.49
CA VAL A 275 10.57 2.19 7.22
C VAL A 275 10.79 2.37 5.72
N ALA A 276 11.09 1.27 4.99
CA ALA A 276 11.25 1.33 3.53
C ALA A 276 9.99 1.84 2.83
N MET A 277 8.82 1.33 3.27
CA MET A 277 7.55 1.75 2.68
C MET A 277 7.10 3.14 3.15
N ALA A 278 7.41 3.53 4.37
CA ALA A 278 7.20 4.89 4.86
C ALA A 278 7.97 5.90 4.00
N ALA A 279 9.24 5.63 3.71
CA ALA A 279 10.05 6.43 2.80
C ALA A 279 9.49 6.41 1.36
N TYR A 280 9.10 5.23 0.84
CA TYR A 280 8.45 5.09 -0.46
C TYR A 280 7.23 6.01 -0.58
N SER A 281 6.42 6.12 0.48
CA SER A 281 5.23 6.97 0.47
C SER A 281 5.55 8.46 0.25
N ILE A 282 6.73 8.90 0.66
CA ILE A 282 7.21 10.26 0.38
C ILE A 282 7.65 10.35 -1.07
N TRP A 283 8.49 9.42 -1.53
CA TRP A 283 9.06 9.42 -2.86
C TRP A 283 8.02 9.33 -3.98
N GLN A 284 6.98 8.50 -3.84
CA GLN A 284 5.92 8.37 -4.85
C GLN A 284 5.12 9.66 -5.07
N ASN A 285 5.16 10.60 -4.15
CA ASN A 285 4.50 11.90 -4.28
C ASN A 285 5.45 13.00 -4.83
N LEU A 286 6.74 12.70 -4.93
CA LEU A 286 7.76 13.62 -5.50
C LEU A 286 8.11 13.26 -6.95
N LEU A 287 7.93 11.99 -7.38
CA LEU A 287 8.19 11.45 -8.71
C LEU A 287 6.96 11.46 -9.62
#